data_63c72dcf45530704cef73a8a9f8db6a1
#
_entry.id   63c72dcf45530704cef73a8a9f8db6a1
#
_cell.length_a   1.000
_cell.length_b   1.000
_cell.length_c   1.000
_cell.angle_alpha   90.00
_cell.angle_beta   90.00
_cell.angle_gamma   90.00
#
_symmetry.space_group_name_H-M   'P 1'
#
loop_
_entity.id
_entity.type
_entity.pdbx_description
1 polymer ?
#
loop_
_entity_poly.entity_id
_entity_poly.type
_entity_poly.pdbx_seq_one_letter_code
_entity_poly.pdbx_strand_id
1 'polypeptide(L)'
;MVNKVILIGNVGQDPEVRYTGDVNNSAKVATIRLATTERFRGRDGNLQEHTEWHNVVVWRNTADVVEKYVKKGTQLYIEGRLRTRSWEDQTGAKRYTTDIVADTLQLLGRRQDNQAPQGG
;
A
#
# COMPACT_ATOMS: atom_id res chain seq x y z
N MET A 1 22.70 6.60 7.35
CA MET A 1 21.77 5.49 7.59
C MET A 1 20.75 5.46 6.47
N VAL A 2 20.18 4.28 6.21
CA VAL A 2 19.23 4.12 5.12
C VAL A 2 17.93 3.53 5.68
N ASN A 3 16.81 4.07 5.21
CA ASN A 3 15.49 3.54 5.51
C ASN A 3 14.69 3.68 4.22
N LYS A 4 14.67 2.63 3.44
CA LYS A 4 14.06 2.68 2.11
C LYS A 4 13.29 1.41 1.81
N VAL A 5 12.09 1.58 1.27
CA VAL A 5 11.23 0.48 0.86
C VAL A 5 10.85 0.71 -0.58
N ILE A 6 10.93 -0.34 -1.38
CA ILE A 6 10.51 -0.31 -2.78
C ILE A 6 9.59 -1.49 -3.00
N LEU A 7 8.39 -1.23 -3.48
CA LEU A 7 7.39 -2.27 -3.68
C LEU A 7 6.70 -2.10 -5.02
N ILE A 8 6.36 -3.22 -5.63
CA ILE A 8 5.37 -3.27 -6.70
C ILE A 8 4.32 -4.27 -6.25
N GLY A 9 3.07 -3.84 -6.20
CA GLY A 9 2.02 -4.71 -5.72
C GLY A 9 0.66 -4.28 -6.22
N ASN A 10 -0.34 -5.00 -5.78
CA ASN A 10 -1.73 -4.76 -6.18
C ASN A 10 -2.53 -4.25 -5.01
N VAL A 11 -3.40 -3.28 -5.29
CA VAL A 11 -4.26 -2.70 -4.27
C VAL A 11 -5.39 -3.66 -3.96
N GLY A 12 -5.56 -3.99 -2.69
CA GLY A 12 -6.51 -5.01 -2.26
C GLY A 12 -7.90 -4.50 -1.98
N GLN A 13 -8.05 -3.21 -1.79
CA GLN A 13 -9.35 -2.58 -1.58
C GLN A 13 -9.23 -1.11 -1.94
N ASP A 14 -10.34 -0.44 -2.13
CA ASP A 14 -10.29 0.98 -2.46
C ASP A 14 -9.59 1.73 -1.34
N PRO A 15 -8.73 2.69 -1.68
CA PRO A 15 -8.00 3.43 -0.66
C PRO A 15 -8.92 4.24 0.23
N GLU A 16 -8.49 4.39 1.46
CA GLU A 16 -9.21 5.23 2.42
C GLU A 16 -8.58 6.61 2.43
N VAL A 17 -9.40 7.62 2.22
CA VAL A 17 -8.93 9.01 2.16
C VAL A 17 -9.56 9.79 3.29
N ARG A 18 -8.74 10.53 4.02
CA ARG A 18 -9.24 11.35 5.11
C ARG A 18 -8.40 12.61 5.23
N TYR A 19 -8.84 13.51 6.07
CA TYR A 19 -8.13 14.74 6.35
C TYR A 19 -7.69 14.74 7.80
N THR A 20 -6.48 15.23 8.05
CA THR A 20 -5.95 15.36 9.39
C THR A 20 -5.70 16.82 9.71
N GLY A 21 -5.61 17.11 10.99
CA GLY A 21 -5.38 18.48 11.42
C GLY A 21 -6.70 19.19 11.67
N ASP A 22 -6.60 20.52 11.87
CA ASP A 22 -7.78 21.29 12.14
C ASP A 22 -8.23 22.02 10.88
N VAL A 23 -9.23 22.88 11.04
CA VAL A 23 -9.84 23.57 9.91
C VAL A 23 -8.84 24.37 9.11
N ASN A 24 -7.85 24.93 9.79
CA ASN A 24 -6.89 25.83 9.14
C ASN A 24 -5.65 25.09 8.66
N ASN A 25 -5.45 23.87 9.14
CA ASN A 25 -4.21 23.14 8.89
C ASN A 25 -4.47 21.69 8.53
N SER A 26 -5.51 21.43 7.78
CA SER A 26 -5.80 20.05 7.42
C SER A 26 -4.91 19.62 6.26
N ALA A 27 -4.61 18.34 6.24
CA ALA A 27 -3.86 17.73 5.15
C ALA A 27 -4.56 16.45 4.75
N LYS A 28 -4.64 16.21 3.46
CA LYS A 28 -5.22 14.97 2.94
C LYS A 28 -4.24 13.84 3.11
N VAL A 29 -4.72 12.71 3.58
CA VAL A 29 -3.90 11.50 3.72
C VAL A 29 -4.71 10.34 3.17
N ALA A 30 -4.02 9.47 2.44
CA ALA A 30 -4.66 8.26 1.91
C ALA A 30 -3.89 7.04 2.40
N THR A 31 -4.64 6.00 2.74
CA THR A 31 -4.07 4.74 3.16
C THR A 31 -4.43 3.68 2.14
N ILE A 32 -3.42 2.94 1.71
CA ILE A 32 -3.56 1.92 0.69
C ILE A 32 -3.12 0.59 1.28
N ARG A 33 -3.96 -0.44 1.08
CA ARG A 33 -3.59 -1.81 1.41
C ARG A 33 -3.00 -2.44 0.16
N LEU A 34 -1.70 -2.65 0.17
CA LEU A 34 -0.97 -3.14 -0.99
C LEU A 34 -0.49 -4.55 -0.75
N ALA A 35 -0.77 -5.44 -1.69
CA ALA A 35 -0.38 -6.84 -1.61
C ALA A 35 0.82 -7.10 -2.51
N THR A 36 1.85 -7.70 -1.93
CA THR A 36 2.95 -8.24 -2.72
C THR A 36 2.93 -9.76 -2.56
N THR A 37 2.98 -10.46 -3.67
CA THR A 37 2.85 -11.91 -3.67
C THR A 37 4.09 -12.53 -4.28
N GLU A 38 4.65 -13.50 -3.57
CA GLU A 38 5.76 -14.28 -4.11
C GLU A 38 5.31 -15.72 -4.27
N ARG A 39 5.88 -16.35 -5.27
CA ARG A 39 5.64 -17.76 -5.52
C ARG A 39 6.97 -18.48 -5.43
N PHE A 40 6.95 -19.60 -4.75
CA PHE A 40 8.17 -20.36 -4.56
C PHE A 40 7.82 -21.83 -4.43
N ARG A 41 8.83 -22.67 -4.63
CA ARG A 41 8.64 -24.10 -4.52
C ARG A 41 9.00 -24.55 -3.12
N GLY A 42 8.08 -25.26 -2.48
CA GLY A 42 8.33 -25.76 -1.15
C GLY A 42 9.22 -26.99 -1.16
N ARG A 43 9.50 -27.50 0.02
CA ARG A 43 10.35 -28.68 0.16
C ARG A 43 9.77 -29.90 -0.53
N ASP A 44 8.45 -29.96 -0.59
CA ASP A 44 7.75 -31.08 -1.22
C ASP A 44 7.69 -30.93 -2.74
N GLY A 45 8.28 -29.90 -3.30
CA GLY A 45 8.27 -29.68 -4.73
C GLY A 45 7.04 -28.98 -5.25
N ASN A 46 6.07 -28.73 -4.39
CA ASN A 46 4.85 -28.04 -4.80
C ASN A 46 5.03 -26.54 -4.80
N LEU A 47 4.37 -25.88 -5.73
CA LEU A 47 4.39 -24.43 -5.82
C LEU A 47 3.56 -23.86 -4.70
N GLN A 48 4.13 -22.89 -3.99
CA GLN A 48 3.46 -22.21 -2.89
C GLN A 48 3.42 -20.71 -3.16
N GLU A 49 2.50 -20.05 -2.49
CA GLU A 49 2.29 -18.63 -2.68
C GLU A 49 2.21 -17.97 -1.32
N HIS A 50 2.87 -16.84 -1.18
CA HIS A 50 2.83 -16.06 0.04
C HIS A 50 2.51 -14.62 -0.31
N THR A 51 1.50 -14.06 0.33
CA THR A 51 1.12 -12.68 0.14
C THR A 51 1.40 -11.88 1.39
N GLU A 52 2.12 -10.79 1.22
CA GLU A 52 2.39 -9.86 2.29
C GLU A 52 1.53 -8.63 2.08
N TRP A 53 0.86 -8.19 3.14
CA TRP A 53 0.01 -7.01 3.08
C TRP A 53 0.74 -5.83 3.71
N HIS A 54 0.79 -4.74 2.95
CA HIS A 54 1.49 -3.53 3.39
C HIS A 54 0.50 -2.40 3.55
N ASN A 55 0.74 -1.61 4.59
CA ASN A 55 -0.06 -0.42 4.85
C ASN A 55 0.74 0.77 4.33
N VAL A 56 0.30 1.35 3.23
CA VAL A 56 1.02 2.43 2.57
C VAL A 56 0.27 3.72 2.81
N VAL A 57 0.98 4.73 3.29
CA VAL A 57 0.40 6.02 3.63
C VAL A 57 1.00 7.08 2.73
N VAL A 58 0.15 7.87 2.12
CA VAL A 58 0.58 8.97 1.26
C VAL A 58 -0.14 10.24 1.67
N TRP A 59 0.48 11.38 1.39
CA TRP A 59 0.02 12.68 1.88
C TRP A 59 -0.16 13.67 0.74
N ARG A 60 -1.09 14.58 0.94
CA ARG A 60 -1.24 15.80 0.13
C ARG A 60 -1.40 15.50 -1.35
N ASN A 61 -0.48 15.96 -2.17
CA ASN A 61 -0.62 15.79 -3.62
C ASN A 61 -0.65 14.33 -4.04
N THR A 62 0.14 13.48 -3.41
CA THR A 62 0.12 12.07 -3.72
C THR A 62 -1.21 11.45 -3.30
N ALA A 63 -1.78 11.90 -2.18
CA ALA A 63 -3.10 11.44 -1.77
C ALA A 63 -4.18 11.87 -2.76
N ASP A 64 -4.02 13.04 -3.39
CA ASP A 64 -4.95 13.46 -4.43
C ASP A 64 -4.93 12.51 -5.62
N VAL A 65 -3.74 12.11 -6.04
CA VAL A 65 -3.59 11.16 -7.14
C VAL A 65 -4.24 9.83 -6.78
N VAL A 66 -4.02 9.37 -5.55
CA VAL A 66 -4.59 8.11 -5.09
C VAL A 66 -6.10 8.19 -5.10
N GLU A 67 -6.65 9.28 -4.60
CA GLU A 67 -8.10 9.43 -4.56
C GLU A 67 -8.73 9.38 -5.94
N LYS A 68 -8.07 9.98 -6.92
CA LYS A 68 -8.61 10.08 -8.26
C LYS A 68 -8.44 8.82 -9.08
N TYR A 69 -7.33 8.14 -8.92
CA TYR A 69 -6.95 7.12 -9.90
C TYR A 69 -6.74 5.72 -9.34
N VAL A 70 -6.55 5.58 -8.04
CA VAL A 70 -6.22 4.28 -7.46
C VAL A 70 -7.48 3.62 -6.93
N LYS A 71 -7.70 2.38 -7.37
CA LYS A 71 -8.85 1.60 -6.95
C LYS A 71 -8.40 0.18 -6.66
N LYS A 72 -9.28 -0.61 -6.08
CA LYS A 72 -9.02 -2.03 -5.89
C LYS A 72 -8.57 -2.62 -7.23
N GLY A 73 -7.48 -3.37 -7.20
CA GLY A 73 -6.94 -4.03 -8.38
C GLY A 73 -5.89 -3.24 -9.14
N THR A 74 -5.67 -1.99 -8.77
CA THR A 74 -4.63 -1.18 -9.40
C THR A 74 -3.26 -1.70 -9.01
N GLN A 75 -2.35 -1.77 -9.96
CA GLN A 75 -0.96 -2.12 -9.67
C GLN A 75 -0.16 -0.84 -9.48
N LEU A 76 0.61 -0.80 -8.42
CA LEU A 76 1.38 0.39 -8.06
C LEU A 76 2.84 0.08 -7.86
N TYR A 77 3.69 1.03 -8.22
CA TYR A 77 5.08 1.09 -7.83
C TYR A 77 5.19 2.13 -6.71
N ILE A 78 5.81 1.74 -5.60
CA ILE A 78 5.90 2.58 -4.42
C ILE A 78 7.36 2.66 -3.97
N GLU A 79 7.82 3.86 -3.65
CA GLU A 79 9.05 4.05 -2.90
C GLU A 79 8.73 4.86 -1.66
N GLY A 80 9.32 4.47 -0.57
CA GLY A 80 9.10 5.19 0.68
C GLY A 80 10.01 4.70 1.78
N ARG A 81 9.54 4.85 3.00
CA ARG A 81 10.30 4.44 4.18
C ARG A 81 9.37 3.80 5.19
N LEU A 82 9.96 3.01 6.06
CA LEU A 82 9.22 2.40 7.16
C LEU A 82 9.01 3.40 8.28
N ARG A 83 7.84 3.38 8.85
CA ARG A 83 7.55 4.20 10.01
C ARG A 83 6.64 3.43 10.96
N THR A 84 7.09 3.24 12.18
CA THR A 84 6.32 2.54 13.19
C THR A 84 5.64 3.55 14.10
N ARG A 85 4.36 3.34 14.35
CA ARG A 85 3.60 4.15 15.29
C ARG A 85 3.05 3.26 16.39
N SER A 86 2.85 3.84 17.56
CA SER A 86 2.26 3.10 18.66
C SER A 86 0.87 3.66 18.96
N TRP A 87 0.00 2.80 19.47
CA TRP A 87 -1.36 3.18 19.81
C TRP A 87 -1.86 2.24 20.89
N GLU A 88 -2.92 2.62 21.56
CA GLU A 88 -3.52 1.78 22.60
C GLU A 88 -4.81 1.20 22.08
N ASP A 89 -5.00 -0.10 22.33
CA ASP A 89 -6.26 -0.73 21.95
C ASP A 89 -7.29 -0.54 23.06
N GLN A 90 -8.44 -1.15 22.86
CA GLN A 90 -9.55 -0.96 23.80
C GLN A 90 -9.26 -1.49 25.19
N THR A 91 -8.33 -2.43 25.31
CA THR A 91 -7.97 -2.99 26.60
C THR A 91 -6.86 -2.20 27.28
N GLY A 92 -6.37 -1.15 26.65
CA GLY A 92 -5.26 -0.36 27.18
C GLY A 92 -3.90 -0.91 26.86
N ALA A 93 -3.82 -1.98 26.10
CA ALA A 93 -2.54 -2.56 25.72
C ALA A 93 -1.90 -1.73 24.60
N LYS A 94 -0.60 -1.54 24.72
CA LYS A 94 0.14 -0.79 23.71
C LYS A 94 0.37 -1.66 22.50
N ARG A 95 0.05 -1.11 21.33
CA ARG A 95 0.23 -1.81 20.06
C ARG A 95 1.11 -1.00 19.14
N TYR A 96 1.69 -1.69 18.18
CA TYR A 96 2.58 -1.05 17.19
C TYR A 96 2.12 -1.41 15.79
N THR A 97 2.17 -0.44 14.91
CA THR A 97 1.85 -0.66 13.50
C THR A 97 2.95 -0.05 12.67
N THR A 98 3.45 -0.79 11.70
CA THR A 98 4.47 -0.30 10.80
C THR A 98 3.82 0.06 9.48
N ASP A 99 3.95 1.31 9.11
CA ASP A 99 3.45 1.84 7.86
C ASP A 99 4.61 2.08 6.91
N ILE A 100 4.30 2.11 5.62
CA ILE A 100 5.24 2.58 4.62
C ILE A 100 4.75 3.96 4.21
N VAL A 101 5.54 4.98 4.50
CA VAL A 101 5.22 6.34 4.10
C VAL A 101 5.86 6.55 2.74
N ALA A 102 5.02 6.62 1.72
CA ALA A 102 5.50 6.68 0.35
C ALA A 102 5.66 8.10 -0.11
N ASP A 103 6.79 8.38 -0.73
CA ASP A 103 7.03 9.67 -1.35
C ASP A 103 6.99 9.59 -2.87
N THR A 104 7.09 8.39 -3.42
CA THR A 104 7.00 8.16 -4.87
C THR A 104 5.96 7.09 -5.13
N LEU A 105 5.03 7.40 -6.02
CA LEU A 105 3.97 6.48 -6.37
C LEU A 105 3.72 6.58 -7.86
N GLN A 106 3.70 5.43 -8.52
CA GLN A 106 3.43 5.39 -9.94
C GLN A 106 2.41 4.31 -10.24
N LEU A 107 1.39 4.66 -10.99
CA LEU A 107 0.38 3.70 -11.40
C LEU A 107 0.91 2.88 -12.56
N LEU A 108 0.79 1.57 -12.44
CA LEU A 108 1.25 0.65 -13.47
C LEU A 108 0.09 0.01 -14.24
N GLY A 109 -1.16 0.42 -13.92
CA GLY A 109 -2.34 -0.10 -14.58
C GLY A 109 -3.18 -0.94 -13.65
N ARG A 110 -4.18 -1.57 -14.18
CA ARG A 110 -5.04 -2.46 -13.41
C ARG A 110 -4.60 -3.89 -13.62
N ARG A 111 -4.73 -4.66 -12.56
CA ARG A 111 -4.47 -6.08 -12.68
C ARG A 111 -5.45 -6.69 -13.66
N GLN A 112 -4.91 -7.51 -14.56
CA GLN A 112 -5.70 -8.16 -15.60
C GLN A 112 -5.69 -9.65 -15.34
N ASP A 113 -6.60 -10.12 -14.51
CA ASP A 113 -6.53 -11.48 -14.06
C ASP A 113 -6.65 -12.50 -15.17
N ASN A 114 -7.60 -12.42 -15.95
CA ASN A 114 -7.86 -13.45 -16.95
C ASN A 114 -7.78 -12.93 -18.32
N GLN A 115 -7.08 -11.88 -18.48
CA GLN A 115 -7.06 -11.18 -19.73
C GLN A 115 -6.13 -11.85 -20.69
N ALA A 116 -6.60 -12.03 -21.85
CA ALA A 116 -5.69 -12.24 -22.92
C ALA A 116 -4.79 -11.03 -23.00
N PRO A 117 -3.57 -11.21 -23.42
CA PRO A 117 -2.67 -10.09 -23.56
C PRO A 117 -3.34 -9.04 -24.41
N GLN A 118 -3.37 -7.86 -23.88
CA GLN A 118 -4.01 -6.81 -24.55
C GLN A 118 -3.12 -6.30 -25.63
N GLY A 119 -3.54 -6.37 -26.69
CA GLY A 119 -2.74 -5.91 -27.70
C GLY A 119 -1.67 -6.37 -27.78
N GLY A 120 -2.31 -7.01 -26.91
CA GLY A 120 -1.55 -7.29 -27.07
C GLY A 120 -1.50 -6.84 -26.98
#